data_09fb330a4d0225194e6a669354e7b7d5
#
_entry.id   09fb330a4d0225194e6a669354e7b7d5
#
_cell.length_a   1.000
_cell.length_b   1.000
_cell.length_c   1.000
_cell.angle_alpha   90.00
_cell.angle_beta   90.00
_cell.angle_gamma   90.00
#
_symmetry.space_group_name_H-M   'P 1'
#
loop_
_entity.id
_entity.type
_entity.pdbx_description
1 polymer ?
#
loop_
_entity_poly.entity_id
_entity_poly.type
_entity_poly.pdbx_seq_one_letter_code
_entity_poly.pdbx_strand_id
1 'polypeptide(L)'
;MRITIVGGGIIGLSAAVALLTDGHAVTVIDADRDRSAASWGNAGHIATEQTAPLASLAAIRSAHRRRFANGGALDLPGHQARHWLPFLSRFVAASTPARFAAGQRALTALLSDALPAWRALATAIGDPAVVRDDGHYVVWENARTARAGAAAWEAADTGTASHRAATAAERDAIAALTTAPIAGAIRFAGSGRIVDLDCLAAGLTRAVLSAGGRIVSGSADILVTGGRAAVAGHDADLVLIAAGARSGRLIAPAGHRAPLIAERGYHIRAAAGDWPADTPPIVFEDRSMIVTRYADTVQAASFVEFGAVDAAPDPRKWARLEAHVAALGLPLRAPFARWMGARPTLPDYLPAIGRSTRVPNLLYAFGHQHLGLTLAPVTAQIIAALARGDAPVIDIAPFAIERFGVRS
;
A
#
# COMPACT_ATOMS: atom_id res chain seq x y z
N MET A 1 4.78 15.82 24.22
CA MET A 1 6.08 15.13 24.00
C MET A 1 6.68 15.61 22.69
N ARG A 2 8.01 15.53 22.55
CA ARG A 2 8.72 15.69 21.28
C ARG A 2 8.79 14.33 20.58
N ILE A 3 8.27 14.25 19.38
CA ILE A 3 8.21 12.99 18.61
C ILE A 3 8.97 13.17 17.31
N THR A 4 9.93 12.30 17.07
CA THR A 4 10.64 12.25 15.78
C THR A 4 10.17 11.06 14.96
N ILE A 5 9.70 11.34 13.74
CA ILE A 5 9.23 10.34 12.77
C ILE A 5 10.30 10.18 11.70
N VAL A 6 10.78 8.96 11.47
CA VAL A 6 11.71 8.65 10.39
C VAL A 6 10.93 7.99 9.25
N GLY A 7 10.77 8.75 8.16
CA GLY A 7 9.98 8.43 6.97
C GLY A 7 8.78 9.35 6.80
N GLY A 8 8.75 10.12 5.71
CA GLY A 8 7.70 11.07 5.32
C GLY A 8 6.79 10.55 4.19
N GLY A 9 6.68 9.23 4.05
CA GLY A 9 5.66 8.63 3.18
C GLY A 9 4.26 8.79 3.78
N ILE A 10 3.25 8.20 3.12
CA ILE A 10 1.84 8.33 3.53
C ILE A 10 1.60 7.92 5.00
N ILE A 11 2.29 6.88 5.49
CA ILE A 11 2.18 6.42 6.88
C ILE A 11 2.73 7.46 7.85
N GLY A 12 3.95 7.95 7.59
CA GLY A 12 4.61 8.91 8.48
C GLY A 12 3.92 10.26 8.52
N LEU A 13 3.48 10.79 7.37
CA LEU A 13 2.75 12.06 7.32
C LEU A 13 1.36 11.96 7.96
N SER A 14 0.62 10.86 7.72
CA SER A 14 -0.67 10.66 8.40
C SER A 14 -0.51 10.55 9.91
N ALA A 15 0.52 9.82 10.38
CA ALA A 15 0.84 9.76 11.81
C ALA A 15 1.24 11.14 12.38
N ALA A 16 2.01 11.94 11.60
CA ALA A 16 2.39 13.30 12.02
C ALA A 16 1.16 14.19 12.23
N VAL A 17 0.18 14.15 11.31
CA VAL A 17 -1.08 14.91 11.45
C VAL A 17 -1.81 14.48 12.73
N ALA A 18 -1.99 13.19 12.98
CA ALA A 18 -2.69 12.70 14.16
C ALA A 18 -1.97 13.10 15.47
N LEU A 19 -0.64 12.95 15.53
CA LEU A 19 0.16 13.29 16.69
C LEU A 19 0.18 14.81 16.98
N LEU A 20 0.19 15.65 15.95
CA LEU A 20 0.07 17.11 16.10
C LEU A 20 -1.32 17.49 16.60
N THR A 21 -2.37 16.84 16.13
CA THR A 21 -3.74 17.03 16.63
C THR A 21 -3.85 16.70 18.12
N ASP A 22 -3.09 15.70 18.60
CA ASP A 22 -2.98 15.37 20.04
C ASP A 22 -2.06 16.32 20.84
N GLY A 23 -1.57 17.39 20.23
CA GLY A 23 -0.76 18.42 20.88
C GLY A 23 0.71 18.04 21.11
N HIS A 24 1.24 17.07 20.37
CA HIS A 24 2.65 16.72 20.41
C HIS A 24 3.49 17.63 19.50
N ALA A 25 4.75 17.86 19.83
CA ALA A 25 5.70 18.52 18.94
C ALA A 25 6.32 17.47 18.01
N VAL A 26 6.10 17.57 16.70
CA VAL A 26 6.49 16.52 15.73
C VAL A 26 7.54 17.04 14.76
N THR A 27 8.59 16.24 14.55
CA THR A 27 9.56 16.42 13.48
C THR A 27 9.54 15.15 12.58
N VAL A 28 9.29 15.33 11.30
CA VAL A 28 9.39 14.27 10.28
C VAL A 28 10.71 14.41 9.56
N ILE A 29 11.49 13.32 9.45
CA ILE A 29 12.74 13.29 8.68
C ILE A 29 12.52 12.36 7.50
N ASP A 30 12.70 12.86 6.27
CA ASP A 30 12.54 12.07 5.06
C ASP A 30 13.69 12.26 4.08
N ALA A 31 14.19 11.14 3.58
CA ALA A 31 15.24 11.11 2.57
C ALA A 31 14.71 11.24 1.13
N ASP A 32 13.41 11.03 0.92
CA ASP A 32 12.76 11.08 -0.40
C ASP A 32 12.40 12.53 -0.76
N ARG A 33 13.27 13.19 -1.53
CA ARG A 33 13.05 14.56 -1.98
C ARG A 33 12.14 14.67 -3.20
N ASP A 34 12.09 13.62 -4.01
CA ASP A 34 11.47 13.62 -5.33
C ASP A 34 10.12 12.89 -5.35
N ARG A 35 9.58 12.52 -4.18
CA ARG A 35 8.36 11.72 -4.03
C ARG A 35 8.40 10.41 -4.83
N SER A 36 9.56 9.76 -4.83
CA SER A 36 9.81 8.49 -5.50
C SER A 36 9.32 7.28 -4.69
N ALA A 37 9.01 7.46 -3.41
CA ALA A 37 8.53 6.40 -2.52
C ALA A 37 7.23 5.76 -3.01
N ALA A 38 7.01 4.50 -2.60
CA ALA A 38 5.83 3.71 -2.98
C ALA A 38 4.48 4.39 -2.70
N SER A 39 4.43 5.32 -1.76
CA SER A 39 3.24 6.11 -1.43
C SER A 39 2.74 6.95 -2.60
N TRP A 40 3.66 7.59 -3.34
CA TRP A 40 3.35 8.64 -4.31
C TRP A 40 3.17 8.11 -5.73
N GLY A 41 3.58 6.85 -5.97
CA GLY A 41 3.27 6.13 -7.21
C GLY A 41 2.17 5.07 -7.04
N ASN A 42 1.39 5.14 -5.97
CA ASN A 42 0.29 4.22 -5.69
C ASN A 42 -0.79 4.26 -6.78
N ALA A 43 -1.61 3.21 -6.86
CA ALA A 43 -2.76 3.18 -7.76
C ALA A 43 -3.95 4.02 -7.28
N GLY A 44 -3.85 4.68 -6.13
CA GLY A 44 -4.89 5.53 -5.55
C GLY A 44 -6.10 4.77 -5.00
N HIS A 45 -6.13 3.46 -5.10
CA HIS A 45 -7.24 2.64 -4.65
C HIS A 45 -7.24 2.44 -3.13
N ILE A 46 -8.36 2.72 -2.47
CA ILE A 46 -8.63 2.41 -1.06
C ILE A 46 -9.33 1.05 -1.04
N ALA A 47 -8.52 -0.01 -0.91
CA ALA A 47 -8.89 -1.40 -1.12
C ALA A 47 -9.39 -2.06 0.17
N THR A 48 -10.59 -1.74 0.60
CA THR A 48 -11.23 -2.29 1.82
C THR A 48 -11.64 -3.75 1.67
N GLU A 49 -11.81 -4.21 0.43
CA GLU A 49 -12.18 -5.58 0.07
C GLU A 49 -11.03 -6.58 0.19
N GLN A 50 -9.80 -6.12 0.31
CA GLN A 50 -8.62 -7.00 0.31
C GLN A 50 -8.28 -7.54 1.70
N THR A 51 -9.21 -8.21 2.32
CA THR A 51 -9.09 -8.76 3.68
C THR A 51 -8.17 -9.98 3.77
N ALA A 52 -7.96 -10.70 2.66
CA ALA A 52 -7.16 -11.90 2.63
C ALA A 52 -5.66 -11.60 2.44
N PRO A 53 -4.77 -12.04 3.34
CA PRO A 53 -3.33 -11.92 3.12
C PRO A 53 -2.91 -12.75 1.91
N LEU A 54 -1.98 -12.23 1.08
CA LEU A 54 -1.48 -12.96 -0.09
C LEU A 54 -0.64 -14.18 0.30
N ALA A 55 -0.16 -14.28 1.54
CA ALA A 55 0.52 -15.46 2.06
C ALA A 55 -0.47 -16.61 2.24
N SER A 56 -0.73 -17.36 1.17
CA SER A 56 -1.72 -18.44 1.12
C SER A 56 -1.25 -19.62 0.28
N LEU A 57 -1.80 -20.81 0.57
CA LEU A 57 -1.56 -22.00 -0.27
C LEU A 57 -2.05 -21.82 -1.72
N ALA A 58 -3.13 -21.07 -1.92
CA ALA A 58 -3.65 -20.75 -3.24
C ALA A 58 -2.65 -19.90 -4.04
N ALA A 59 -2.02 -18.90 -3.40
CA ALA A 59 -0.98 -18.09 -4.00
C ALA A 59 0.25 -18.92 -4.40
N ILE A 60 0.67 -19.86 -3.55
CA ILE A 60 1.79 -20.76 -3.84
C ILE A 60 1.47 -21.66 -5.04
N ARG A 61 0.30 -22.31 -5.04
CA ARG A 61 -0.13 -23.24 -6.12
C ARG A 61 -0.27 -22.53 -7.46
N SER A 62 -0.72 -21.27 -7.48
CA SER A 62 -0.91 -20.49 -8.70
C SER A 62 0.34 -19.73 -9.16
N ALA A 63 1.41 -19.68 -8.36
CA ALA A 63 2.59 -18.86 -8.60
C ALA A 63 3.23 -19.08 -9.99
N HIS A 64 3.36 -20.35 -10.42
CA HIS A 64 3.97 -20.68 -11.70
C HIS A 64 3.21 -20.09 -12.90
N ARG A 65 1.86 -20.09 -12.86
CA ARG A 65 1.00 -19.52 -13.91
C ARG A 65 1.05 -17.98 -13.93
N ARG A 66 1.27 -17.38 -12.75
CA ARG A 66 1.32 -15.92 -12.58
C ARG A 66 2.69 -15.33 -12.87
N ARG A 67 3.70 -16.16 -13.22
CA ARG A 67 5.06 -15.66 -13.50
C ARG A 67 5.09 -14.72 -14.70
N PHE A 68 5.90 -13.67 -14.59
CA PHE A 68 6.13 -12.71 -15.66
C PHE A 68 6.60 -13.37 -16.96
N ALA A 69 7.47 -14.34 -16.88
CA ALA A 69 7.92 -15.13 -18.04
C ALA A 69 6.77 -15.87 -18.75
N ASN A 70 5.68 -16.19 -18.04
CA ASN A 70 4.50 -16.89 -18.57
C ASN A 70 3.33 -15.93 -18.86
N GLY A 71 3.59 -14.62 -18.96
CA GLY A 71 2.56 -13.62 -19.23
C GLY A 71 1.92 -12.98 -17.98
N GLY A 72 2.18 -13.51 -16.78
CA GLY A 72 1.60 -12.99 -15.54
C GLY A 72 2.33 -11.78 -14.95
N ALA A 73 1.92 -11.40 -13.76
CA ALA A 73 2.42 -10.19 -13.09
C ALA A 73 3.51 -10.46 -12.03
N LEU A 74 3.74 -11.72 -11.62
CA LEU A 74 4.71 -12.08 -10.59
C LEU A 74 6.10 -12.31 -11.20
N ASP A 75 7.10 -11.59 -10.74
CA ASP A 75 8.49 -11.80 -11.16
C ASP A 75 9.41 -12.10 -9.98
N LEU A 76 10.24 -13.14 -10.19
CA LEU A 76 11.29 -13.60 -9.30
C LEU A 76 12.60 -13.65 -10.09
N PRO A 77 13.27 -12.50 -10.30
CA PRO A 77 14.47 -12.43 -11.13
C PRO A 77 15.60 -13.27 -10.55
N GLY A 78 16.22 -14.14 -11.38
CA GLY A 78 17.28 -15.05 -10.91
C GLY A 78 18.47 -14.33 -10.27
N HIS A 79 18.87 -13.17 -10.82
CA HIS A 79 19.96 -12.35 -10.27
C HIS A 79 19.63 -11.70 -8.91
N GLN A 80 18.34 -11.68 -8.50
CA GLN A 80 17.86 -11.20 -7.20
C GLN A 80 17.59 -12.36 -6.20
N ALA A 81 17.91 -13.61 -6.54
CA ALA A 81 17.56 -14.80 -5.75
C ALA A 81 18.00 -14.71 -4.29
N ARG A 82 19.17 -14.14 -4.01
CA ARG A 82 19.68 -13.92 -2.64
C ARG A 82 18.74 -13.09 -1.74
N HIS A 83 17.90 -12.24 -2.35
CA HIS A 83 16.96 -11.41 -1.62
C HIS A 83 15.60 -12.11 -1.44
N TRP A 84 15.06 -12.72 -2.51
CA TRP A 84 13.72 -13.28 -2.44
C TRP A 84 13.68 -14.74 -1.94
N LEU A 85 14.73 -15.55 -2.04
CA LEU A 85 14.73 -16.92 -1.51
C LEU A 85 14.49 -16.99 0.00
N PRO A 86 15.22 -16.22 0.85
CA PRO A 86 14.97 -16.21 2.29
C PRO A 86 13.58 -15.66 2.66
N PHE A 87 13.03 -14.75 1.84
CA PHE A 87 11.67 -14.26 2.01
C PHE A 87 10.65 -15.33 1.68
N LEU A 88 10.79 -16.03 0.53
CA LEU A 88 9.86 -17.08 0.11
C LEU A 88 9.80 -18.24 1.10
N SER A 89 10.89 -18.64 1.72
CA SER A 89 10.87 -19.68 2.75
C SER A 89 9.97 -19.29 3.94
N ARG A 90 10.02 -18.02 4.37
CA ARG A 90 9.16 -17.49 5.43
C ARG A 90 7.71 -17.29 4.96
N PHE A 91 7.54 -16.87 3.71
CA PHE A 91 6.23 -16.75 3.08
C PHE A 91 5.49 -18.10 3.05
N VAL A 92 6.18 -19.17 2.65
CA VAL A 92 5.62 -20.54 2.69
C VAL A 92 5.26 -20.94 4.12
N ALA A 93 6.14 -20.67 5.08
CA ALA A 93 5.87 -20.95 6.49
C ALA A 93 4.68 -20.12 7.06
N ALA A 94 4.45 -18.92 6.55
CA ALA A 94 3.31 -18.08 6.91
C ALA A 94 1.99 -18.51 6.21
N SER A 95 2.06 -19.27 5.12
CA SER A 95 0.92 -19.61 4.26
C SER A 95 0.09 -20.82 4.76
N THR A 96 0.27 -21.25 6.02
CA THR A 96 -0.55 -22.32 6.58
C THR A 96 -2.01 -21.88 6.78
N PRO A 97 -3.00 -22.78 6.68
CA PRO A 97 -4.43 -22.40 6.83
C PRO A 97 -4.73 -21.66 8.12
N ALA A 98 -4.14 -22.07 9.25
CA ALA A 98 -4.35 -21.43 10.54
C ALA A 98 -3.79 -20.00 10.57
N ARG A 99 -2.57 -19.77 10.04
CA ARG A 99 -1.96 -18.45 9.97
C ARG A 99 -2.69 -17.55 8.97
N PHE A 100 -3.10 -18.11 7.83
CA PHE A 100 -3.92 -17.40 6.87
C PHE A 100 -5.21 -16.88 7.51
N ALA A 101 -5.99 -17.76 8.18
CA ALA A 101 -7.24 -17.38 8.82
C ALA A 101 -7.05 -16.35 9.95
N ALA A 102 -5.96 -16.46 10.73
CA ALA A 102 -5.62 -15.47 11.74
C ALA A 102 -5.26 -14.12 11.11
N GLY A 103 -4.45 -14.13 10.05
CA GLY A 103 -4.06 -12.94 9.29
C GLY A 103 -5.25 -12.26 8.62
N GLN A 104 -6.19 -13.03 8.07
CA GLN A 104 -7.42 -12.50 7.47
C GLN A 104 -8.26 -11.76 8.51
N ARG A 105 -8.51 -12.37 9.67
CA ARG A 105 -9.24 -11.68 10.76
C ARG A 105 -8.58 -10.38 11.18
N ALA A 106 -7.24 -10.38 11.29
CA ALA A 106 -6.48 -9.19 11.65
C ALA A 106 -6.59 -8.09 10.59
N LEU A 107 -6.44 -8.44 9.30
CA LEU A 107 -6.61 -7.47 8.20
C LEU A 107 -8.04 -6.96 8.10
N THR A 108 -9.05 -7.82 8.24
CA THR A 108 -10.46 -7.42 8.24
C THR A 108 -10.71 -6.36 9.32
N ALA A 109 -10.17 -6.55 10.53
CA ALA A 109 -10.29 -5.58 11.62
C ALA A 109 -9.65 -4.21 11.29
N LEU A 110 -8.47 -4.19 10.64
CA LEU A 110 -7.85 -2.93 10.19
C LEU A 110 -8.62 -2.26 9.05
N LEU A 111 -9.10 -3.06 8.10
CA LEU A 111 -9.74 -2.55 6.88
C LEU A 111 -11.16 -2.04 7.13
N SER A 112 -11.84 -2.54 8.18
CA SER A 112 -13.20 -2.11 8.52
C SER A 112 -13.29 -0.61 8.80
N ASP A 113 -12.25 -0.02 9.37
CA ASP A 113 -12.20 1.40 9.69
C ASP A 113 -11.47 2.25 8.64
N ALA A 114 -10.94 1.63 7.57
CA ALA A 114 -10.07 2.32 6.62
C ALA A 114 -10.77 3.50 5.92
N LEU A 115 -11.97 3.30 5.38
CA LEU A 115 -12.68 4.36 4.65
C LEU A 115 -13.21 5.47 5.56
N PRO A 116 -13.83 5.19 6.73
CA PRO A 116 -14.14 6.20 7.74
C PRO A 116 -12.91 7.02 8.18
N ALA A 117 -11.80 6.35 8.45
CA ALA A 117 -10.55 7.02 8.84
C ALA A 117 -9.99 7.90 7.72
N TRP A 118 -10.13 7.49 6.46
CA TRP A 118 -9.78 8.33 5.31
C TRP A 118 -10.62 9.60 5.23
N ARG A 119 -11.94 9.51 5.42
CA ARG A 119 -12.83 10.71 5.44
C ARG A 119 -12.44 11.67 6.56
N ALA A 120 -12.12 11.13 7.74
CA ALA A 120 -11.66 11.93 8.87
C ALA A 120 -10.32 12.63 8.57
N LEU A 121 -9.34 11.91 8.02
CA LEU A 121 -8.05 12.49 7.64
C LEU A 121 -8.20 13.54 6.55
N ALA A 122 -9.00 13.29 5.51
CA ALA A 122 -9.27 14.23 4.43
C ALA A 122 -9.87 15.54 4.95
N THR A 123 -10.79 15.46 5.92
CA THR A 123 -11.33 16.62 6.64
C THR A 123 -10.24 17.34 7.45
N ALA A 124 -9.43 16.59 8.18
CA ALA A 124 -8.34 17.16 9.02
C ALA A 124 -7.28 17.92 8.21
N ILE A 125 -6.99 17.48 6.98
CA ILE A 125 -6.06 18.18 6.08
C ILE A 125 -6.72 19.32 5.27
N GLY A 126 -8.03 19.55 5.47
CA GLY A 126 -8.78 20.62 4.81
C GLY A 126 -9.14 20.32 3.34
N ASP A 127 -9.11 19.04 2.94
CA ASP A 127 -9.45 18.63 1.57
C ASP A 127 -10.31 17.35 1.57
N PRO A 128 -11.60 17.44 1.97
CA PRO A 128 -12.49 16.28 1.97
C PRO A 128 -12.73 15.70 0.56
N ALA A 129 -12.52 16.48 -0.50
CA ALA A 129 -12.72 16.05 -1.87
C ALA A 129 -11.59 15.16 -2.41
N VAL A 130 -10.44 15.07 -1.71
CA VAL A 130 -9.31 14.22 -2.11
C VAL A 130 -9.65 12.73 -2.03
N VAL A 131 -10.67 12.36 -1.26
CA VAL A 131 -11.19 11.00 -1.14
C VAL A 131 -12.54 10.89 -1.82
N ARG A 132 -12.70 9.89 -2.70
CA ARG A 132 -14.00 9.45 -3.21
C ARG A 132 -14.26 8.02 -2.81
N ASP A 133 -15.45 7.75 -2.30
CA ASP A 133 -15.93 6.42 -1.91
C ASP A 133 -16.84 5.81 -3.01
N ASP A 134 -16.43 6.03 -4.25
CA ASP A 134 -17.17 5.63 -5.44
C ASP A 134 -16.87 4.18 -5.88
N GLY A 135 -16.18 3.38 -5.04
CA GLY A 135 -15.89 1.97 -5.31
C GLY A 135 -14.98 1.76 -6.51
N HIS A 136 -15.04 0.55 -7.11
CA HIS A 136 -14.25 0.19 -8.29
C HIS A 136 -14.94 -0.88 -9.13
N TYR A 137 -14.42 -1.14 -10.33
CA TYR A 137 -14.84 -2.23 -11.19
C TYR A 137 -13.75 -3.31 -11.28
N VAL A 138 -14.17 -4.57 -11.38
CA VAL A 138 -13.32 -5.68 -11.82
C VAL A 138 -13.93 -6.25 -13.09
N VAL A 139 -13.12 -6.34 -14.15
CA VAL A 139 -13.57 -6.74 -15.49
C VAL A 139 -12.72 -7.88 -16.05
N TRP A 140 -13.35 -8.72 -16.87
CA TRP A 140 -12.73 -9.84 -17.56
C TRP A 140 -13.01 -9.78 -19.06
N GLU A 141 -11.98 -10.08 -19.84
CA GLU A 141 -12.05 -10.15 -21.30
C GLU A 141 -12.61 -11.50 -21.80
N ASN A 142 -12.53 -12.54 -20.97
CA ASN A 142 -12.88 -13.92 -21.33
C ASN A 142 -14.00 -14.47 -20.45
N ALA A 143 -15.00 -15.13 -21.07
CA ALA A 143 -16.16 -15.67 -20.36
C ALA A 143 -15.82 -16.76 -19.32
N ARG A 144 -14.72 -17.54 -19.53
CA ARG A 144 -14.28 -18.54 -18.57
C ARG A 144 -13.68 -17.91 -17.34
N THR A 145 -12.79 -16.91 -17.52
CA THR A 145 -12.17 -16.18 -16.40
C THR A 145 -13.20 -15.32 -15.67
N ALA A 146 -14.18 -14.75 -16.39
CA ALA A 146 -15.29 -14.02 -15.79
C ALA A 146 -16.12 -14.89 -14.84
N ARG A 147 -16.53 -16.09 -15.27
CA ARG A 147 -17.27 -17.02 -14.40
C ARG A 147 -16.45 -17.45 -13.18
N ALA A 148 -15.18 -17.80 -13.40
CA ALA A 148 -14.31 -18.24 -12.32
C ALA A 148 -14.01 -17.10 -11.33
N GLY A 149 -13.76 -15.89 -11.83
CA GLY A 149 -13.50 -14.70 -11.02
C GLY A 149 -14.72 -14.25 -10.23
N ALA A 150 -15.91 -14.21 -10.85
CA ALA A 150 -17.15 -13.88 -10.14
C ALA A 150 -17.44 -14.89 -9.01
N ALA A 151 -17.28 -16.19 -9.28
CA ALA A 151 -17.44 -17.23 -8.25
C ALA A 151 -16.40 -17.11 -7.12
N ALA A 152 -15.16 -16.70 -7.45
CA ALA A 152 -14.13 -16.47 -6.43
C ALA A 152 -14.47 -15.29 -5.53
N TRP A 153 -14.99 -14.19 -6.09
CA TRP A 153 -15.43 -13.04 -5.31
C TRP A 153 -16.67 -13.34 -4.46
N GLU A 154 -17.63 -14.11 -4.98
CA GLU A 154 -18.81 -14.56 -4.22
C GLU A 154 -18.42 -15.41 -3.00
N ALA A 155 -17.34 -16.19 -3.10
CA ALA A 155 -16.82 -16.99 -2.00
C ALA A 155 -15.86 -16.23 -1.07
N ALA A 156 -15.43 -15.02 -1.45
CA ALA A 156 -14.46 -14.25 -0.67
C ALA A 156 -15.13 -13.49 0.47
N ASP A 157 -14.42 -13.39 1.59
CA ASP A 157 -14.74 -12.37 2.61
C ASP A 157 -14.21 -11.02 2.11
N THR A 158 -15.11 -10.09 1.82
CA THR A 158 -14.80 -8.74 1.35
C THR A 158 -14.88 -7.68 2.46
N GLY A 159 -15.01 -8.09 3.72
CA GLY A 159 -15.09 -7.20 4.87
C GLY A 159 -16.30 -6.27 4.79
N THR A 160 -16.04 -4.96 4.84
CA THR A 160 -17.09 -3.92 4.73
C THR A 160 -17.48 -3.57 3.30
N ALA A 161 -16.72 -4.04 2.32
CA ALA A 161 -17.06 -3.85 0.92
C ALA A 161 -18.12 -4.86 0.48
N SER A 162 -18.94 -4.48 -0.48
CA SER A 162 -19.90 -5.35 -1.15
C SER A 162 -19.72 -5.30 -2.65
N HIS A 163 -20.17 -6.33 -3.36
CA HIS A 163 -20.11 -6.33 -4.80
C HIS A 163 -21.41 -6.85 -5.42
N ARG A 164 -21.62 -6.53 -6.68
CA ARG A 164 -22.70 -7.00 -7.52
C ARG A 164 -22.26 -7.09 -8.98
N ALA A 165 -23.01 -7.79 -9.79
CA ALA A 165 -22.80 -7.71 -11.24
C ALA A 165 -23.01 -6.24 -11.71
N ALA A 166 -22.15 -5.80 -12.64
CA ALA A 166 -22.31 -4.48 -13.26
C ALA A 166 -23.60 -4.44 -14.09
N THR A 167 -24.32 -3.33 -14.03
CA THR A 167 -25.51 -3.08 -14.84
C THR A 167 -25.17 -2.98 -16.33
N ALA A 168 -26.17 -3.01 -17.21
CA ALA A 168 -25.95 -2.80 -18.64
C ALA A 168 -25.26 -1.45 -18.91
N ALA A 169 -25.77 -0.36 -18.32
CA ALA A 169 -25.21 0.97 -18.48
C ALA A 169 -23.75 1.08 -17.99
N GLU A 170 -23.41 0.42 -16.87
CA GLU A 170 -22.03 0.37 -16.37
C GLU A 170 -21.11 -0.41 -17.33
N ARG A 171 -21.58 -1.53 -17.88
CA ARG A 171 -20.82 -2.28 -18.89
C ARG A 171 -20.63 -1.50 -20.18
N ASP A 172 -21.67 -0.78 -20.63
CA ASP A 172 -21.59 0.06 -21.82
C ASP A 172 -20.60 1.21 -21.62
N ALA A 173 -20.60 1.83 -20.43
CA ALA A 173 -19.62 2.86 -20.07
C ALA A 173 -18.17 2.32 -20.06
N ILE A 174 -17.96 1.10 -19.56
CA ILE A 174 -16.64 0.46 -19.59
C ILE A 174 -16.26 0.09 -21.04
N ALA A 175 -17.20 -0.47 -21.82
CA ALA A 175 -16.98 -0.83 -23.22
C ALA A 175 -16.64 0.39 -24.09
N ALA A 176 -17.11 1.58 -23.75
CA ALA A 176 -16.72 2.82 -24.43
C ALA A 176 -15.25 3.21 -24.21
N LEU A 177 -14.58 2.67 -23.17
CA LEU A 177 -13.17 2.93 -22.86
C LEU A 177 -12.20 1.92 -23.48
N THR A 178 -12.69 0.82 -24.07
CA THR A 178 -11.86 -0.28 -24.55
C THR A 178 -12.41 -0.86 -25.84
N THR A 179 -11.53 -1.32 -26.71
CA THR A 179 -11.90 -2.11 -27.89
C THR A 179 -11.89 -3.60 -27.62
N ALA A 180 -11.36 -4.04 -26.47
CA ALA A 180 -11.39 -5.43 -26.06
C ALA A 180 -12.80 -5.85 -25.59
N PRO A 181 -13.18 -7.13 -25.78
CA PRO A 181 -14.46 -7.62 -25.29
C PRO A 181 -14.51 -7.58 -23.76
N ILE A 182 -15.66 -7.15 -23.20
CA ILE A 182 -15.93 -7.25 -21.77
C ILE A 182 -16.92 -8.40 -21.56
N ALA A 183 -16.37 -9.58 -21.25
CA ALA A 183 -17.16 -10.80 -21.04
C ALA A 183 -17.83 -10.87 -19.67
N GLY A 184 -17.34 -10.09 -18.69
CA GLY A 184 -17.93 -9.97 -17.37
C GLY A 184 -17.41 -8.75 -16.64
N ALA A 185 -18.25 -8.20 -15.76
CA ALA A 185 -17.89 -7.07 -14.89
C ALA A 185 -18.65 -7.15 -13.57
N ILE A 186 -17.96 -6.87 -12.47
CA ILE A 186 -18.54 -6.64 -11.15
C ILE A 186 -18.25 -5.22 -10.67
N ARG A 187 -19.16 -4.68 -9.89
CA ARG A 187 -19.08 -3.37 -9.26
C ARG A 187 -18.94 -3.54 -7.77
N PHE A 188 -17.86 -2.98 -7.22
CA PHE A 188 -17.68 -2.88 -5.77
C PHE A 188 -18.23 -1.58 -5.21
N ALA A 189 -18.77 -1.64 -4.00
CA ALA A 189 -19.12 -0.51 -3.15
C ALA A 189 -18.45 -0.70 -1.78
N GLY A 190 -18.27 0.39 -1.03
CA GLY A 190 -17.57 0.38 0.27
C GLY A 190 -16.04 0.42 0.15
N SER A 191 -15.50 0.50 -1.06
CA SER A 191 -14.12 0.89 -1.36
C SER A 191 -14.09 2.28 -1.99
N GLY A 192 -12.90 2.85 -2.17
CA GLY A 192 -12.80 4.20 -2.70
C GLY A 192 -11.47 4.48 -3.39
N ARG A 193 -11.22 5.76 -3.63
CA ARG A 193 -9.96 6.21 -4.24
C ARG A 193 -9.51 7.56 -3.74
N ILE A 194 -8.22 7.81 -3.88
CA ILE A 194 -7.63 9.14 -3.81
C ILE A 194 -7.70 9.76 -5.21
N VAL A 195 -8.27 10.94 -5.29
CA VAL A 195 -8.50 11.64 -6.56
C VAL A 195 -7.19 12.17 -7.15
N ASP A 196 -6.25 12.58 -6.28
CA ASP A 196 -4.95 13.09 -6.67
C ASP A 196 -3.93 12.86 -5.56
N LEU A 197 -2.83 12.13 -5.87
CA LEU A 197 -1.79 11.82 -4.90
C LEU A 197 -0.87 13.01 -4.61
N ASP A 198 -0.70 13.92 -5.56
CA ASP A 198 0.10 15.12 -5.37
C ASP A 198 -0.64 16.13 -4.49
N CYS A 199 -1.95 16.30 -4.72
CA CYS A 199 -2.82 17.09 -3.84
C CYS A 199 -2.85 16.52 -2.42
N LEU A 200 -2.97 15.19 -2.28
CA LEU A 200 -2.91 14.52 -0.98
C LEU A 200 -1.58 14.78 -0.28
N ALA A 201 -0.45 14.60 -0.97
CA ALA A 201 0.88 14.84 -0.41
C ALA A 201 1.06 16.31 0.02
N ALA A 202 0.61 17.26 -0.80
CA ALA A 202 0.64 18.68 -0.49
C ALA A 202 -0.28 19.01 0.71
N GLY A 203 -1.48 18.42 0.77
CA GLY A 203 -2.43 18.58 1.88
C GLY A 203 -1.85 18.10 3.20
N LEU A 204 -1.30 16.89 3.24
CA LEU A 204 -0.64 16.33 4.42
C LEU A 204 0.55 17.18 4.87
N THR A 205 1.41 17.58 3.92
CA THR A 205 2.57 18.44 4.19
C THR A 205 2.13 19.78 4.80
N ARG A 206 1.14 20.41 4.19
CA ARG A 206 0.57 21.69 4.67
C ARG A 206 -0.03 21.53 6.07
N ALA A 207 -0.80 20.47 6.32
CA ALA A 207 -1.40 20.22 7.63
C ALA A 207 -0.33 20.05 8.72
N VAL A 208 0.73 19.30 8.45
CA VAL A 208 1.87 19.15 9.38
C VAL A 208 2.52 20.50 9.68
N LEU A 209 2.83 21.29 8.66
CA LEU A 209 3.50 22.59 8.85
C LEU A 209 2.61 23.62 9.54
N SER A 210 1.33 23.70 9.16
CA SER A 210 0.36 24.64 9.76
C SER A 210 0.06 24.33 11.22
N ALA A 211 0.17 23.06 11.64
CA ALA A 211 0.06 22.65 13.04
C ALA A 211 1.37 22.82 13.85
N GLY A 212 2.38 23.49 13.28
CA GLY A 212 3.68 23.73 13.94
C GLY A 212 4.65 22.56 13.88
N GLY A 213 4.36 21.50 13.11
CA GLY A 213 5.28 20.41 12.85
C GLY A 213 6.44 20.82 11.93
N ARG A 214 7.49 20.05 11.92
CA ARG A 214 8.69 20.28 11.09
C ARG A 214 8.91 19.10 10.15
N ILE A 215 9.29 19.39 8.92
CA ILE A 215 9.71 18.38 7.92
C ILE A 215 11.16 18.69 7.53
N VAL A 216 12.04 17.73 7.75
CA VAL A 216 13.49 17.84 7.50
C VAL A 216 13.87 16.85 6.40
N SER A 217 14.46 17.36 5.33
CA SER A 217 15.01 16.52 4.27
C SER A 217 16.34 15.90 4.71
N GLY A 218 16.43 14.58 4.68
CA GLY A 218 17.64 13.85 5.00
C GLY A 218 17.39 12.42 5.42
N SER A 219 18.47 11.64 5.49
CA SER A 219 18.44 10.31 6.08
C SER A 219 18.70 10.40 7.58
N ALA A 220 18.11 9.49 8.34
CA ALA A 220 18.34 9.36 9.77
C ALA A 220 18.65 7.91 10.11
N ASP A 221 19.57 7.71 11.04
CA ASP A 221 19.83 6.42 11.67
C ASP A 221 19.29 6.42 13.11
N ILE A 222 18.80 5.27 13.53
CA ILE A 222 18.34 5.04 14.89
C ILE A 222 19.53 4.53 15.72
N LEU A 223 19.81 5.23 16.81
CA LEU A 223 20.76 4.83 17.82
C LEU A 223 19.98 4.32 19.04
N VAL A 224 20.47 3.24 19.65
CA VAL A 224 19.91 2.72 20.91
C VAL A 224 21.00 2.74 21.96
N THR A 225 20.82 3.57 22.99
CA THR A 225 21.76 3.72 24.09
C THR A 225 21.01 3.70 25.41
N GLY A 226 21.46 2.90 26.38
CA GLY A 226 20.78 2.76 27.66
C GLY A 226 19.32 2.30 27.56
N GLY A 227 18.98 1.48 26.55
CA GLY A 227 17.61 0.99 26.31
C GLY A 227 16.67 2.04 25.73
N ARG A 228 17.16 3.16 25.22
CA ARG A 228 16.35 4.23 24.60
C ARG A 228 16.80 4.48 23.16
N ALA A 229 15.81 4.67 22.30
CA ALA A 229 16.03 5.11 20.92
C ALA A 229 16.27 6.62 20.87
N ALA A 230 17.19 7.01 20.01
CA ALA A 230 17.48 8.40 19.65
C ALA A 230 17.71 8.50 18.13
N VAL A 231 17.53 9.68 17.60
CA VAL A 231 17.84 10.03 16.21
C VAL A 231 18.94 11.09 16.24
N ALA A 232 20.05 10.85 15.55
CA ALA A 232 21.19 11.75 15.59
C ALA A 232 20.80 13.19 15.18
N GLY A 233 21.15 14.17 16.02
CA GLY A 233 20.84 15.59 15.80
C GLY A 233 19.39 16.00 16.07
N HIS A 234 18.56 15.09 16.60
CA HIS A 234 17.15 15.35 16.90
C HIS A 234 16.77 14.86 18.29
N ASP A 235 16.37 15.80 19.14
CA ASP A 235 15.83 15.45 20.46
C ASP A 235 14.46 14.82 20.32
N ALA A 236 14.25 13.66 20.93
CA ALA A 236 12.97 12.96 20.91
C ALA A 236 12.68 12.27 22.24
N ASP A 237 11.47 12.49 22.75
CA ASP A 237 10.92 11.70 23.85
C ASP A 237 10.42 10.33 23.33
N LEU A 238 9.93 10.32 22.08
CA LEU A 238 9.42 9.14 21.37
C LEU A 238 9.91 9.17 19.90
N VAL A 239 10.26 8.00 19.36
CA VAL A 239 10.70 7.83 17.97
C VAL A 239 9.71 6.91 17.25
N LEU A 240 9.29 7.29 16.04
CA LEU A 240 8.48 6.45 15.15
C LEU A 240 9.28 6.09 13.89
N ILE A 241 9.40 4.79 13.58
CA ILE A 241 9.94 4.30 12.31
C ILE A 241 8.78 4.04 11.34
N ALA A 242 8.72 4.84 10.25
CA ALA A 242 7.75 4.73 9.16
C ALA A 242 8.42 4.81 7.77
N ALA A 243 9.66 4.30 7.64
CA ALA A 243 10.54 4.48 6.49
C ALA A 243 10.35 3.41 5.39
N GLY A 244 9.14 2.84 5.28
CA GLY A 244 8.78 1.91 4.22
C GLY A 244 9.74 0.73 4.12
N ALA A 245 10.25 0.43 2.93
CA ALA A 245 11.14 -0.70 2.67
C ALA A 245 12.52 -0.59 3.39
N ARG A 246 12.89 0.59 3.87
CA ARG A 246 14.14 0.81 4.61
C ARG A 246 13.99 0.62 6.13
N SER A 247 12.77 0.43 6.64
CA SER A 247 12.48 0.30 8.08
C SER A 247 13.18 -0.87 8.74
N GLY A 248 13.42 -1.97 8.01
CA GLY A 248 14.12 -3.14 8.55
C GLY A 248 15.54 -2.86 9.04
N ARG A 249 16.25 -1.94 8.37
CA ARG A 249 17.57 -1.48 8.80
C ARG A 249 17.48 -0.61 10.06
N LEU A 250 16.47 0.25 10.10
CA LEU A 250 16.30 1.22 11.18
C LEU A 250 15.83 0.59 12.50
N ILE A 251 15.07 -0.51 12.45
CA ILE A 251 14.60 -1.18 13.65
C ILE A 251 15.62 -2.19 14.21
N ALA A 252 16.63 -2.57 13.41
CA ALA A 252 17.63 -3.57 13.79
C ALA A 252 18.46 -3.19 15.03
N PRO A 253 18.88 -1.92 15.26
CA PRO A 253 19.58 -1.53 16.49
C PRO A 253 18.78 -1.75 17.77
N ALA A 254 17.44 -1.77 17.69
CA ALA A 254 16.56 -2.11 18.80
C ALA A 254 16.45 -3.62 19.04
N GLY A 255 17.21 -4.45 18.34
CA GLY A 255 17.25 -5.91 18.49
C GLY A 255 16.06 -6.64 17.84
N HIS A 256 15.27 -5.97 17.01
CA HIS A 256 14.17 -6.59 16.28
C HIS A 256 14.63 -7.10 14.91
N ARG A 257 13.94 -8.14 14.44
CA ARG A 257 14.10 -8.68 13.10
C ARG A 257 12.89 -8.31 12.24
N ALA A 258 13.11 -7.60 11.14
CA ALA A 258 12.08 -7.30 10.15
C ALA A 258 12.49 -7.88 8.79
N PRO A 259 11.97 -9.06 8.40
CA PRO A 259 12.33 -9.72 7.15
C PRO A 259 11.60 -9.10 5.95
N LEU A 260 11.76 -7.79 5.76
CA LEU A 260 11.18 -7.04 4.66
C LEU A 260 11.81 -7.43 3.32
N ILE A 261 10.99 -7.45 2.29
CA ILE A 261 11.43 -7.43 0.90
C ILE A 261 10.84 -6.22 0.18
N ALA A 262 11.54 -5.72 -0.82
CA ALA A 262 10.95 -4.78 -1.78
C ALA A 262 10.08 -5.56 -2.77
N GLU A 263 8.76 -5.37 -2.67
CA GLU A 263 7.81 -5.80 -3.67
C GLU A 263 7.63 -4.65 -4.66
N ARG A 264 8.34 -4.76 -5.78
CA ARG A 264 8.48 -3.68 -6.76
C ARG A 264 7.28 -3.68 -7.71
N GLY A 265 6.53 -2.59 -7.68
CA GLY A 265 5.40 -2.34 -8.57
C GLY A 265 5.75 -1.32 -9.63
N TYR A 266 5.10 -1.41 -10.79
CA TYR A 266 5.37 -0.55 -11.93
C TYR A 266 4.07 0.10 -12.41
N HIS A 267 4.17 1.35 -12.86
CA HIS A 267 3.09 1.98 -13.60
C HIS A 267 3.60 2.80 -14.79
N ILE A 268 2.67 3.04 -15.69
CA ILE A 268 2.75 4.09 -16.71
C ILE A 268 1.62 5.07 -16.46
N ARG A 269 1.86 6.35 -16.74
CA ARG A 269 0.89 7.43 -16.59
C ARG A 269 0.89 8.30 -17.84
N ALA A 270 -0.28 8.67 -18.33
CA ALA A 270 -0.49 9.54 -19.45
C ALA A 270 -1.48 10.66 -19.10
N ALA A 271 -1.55 11.70 -19.95
CA ALA A 271 -2.62 12.70 -19.85
C ALA A 271 -3.98 12.01 -19.95
N ALA A 272 -4.95 12.53 -19.19
CA ALA A 272 -6.28 11.92 -19.08
C ALA A 272 -7.07 11.94 -20.40
N GLY A 273 -6.85 12.94 -21.25
CA GLY A 273 -7.54 13.06 -22.54
C GLY A 273 -9.05 12.90 -22.38
N ASP A 274 -9.63 12.02 -23.19
CA ASP A 274 -11.07 11.75 -23.19
C ASP A 274 -11.55 10.77 -22.11
N TRP A 275 -10.67 10.36 -21.17
CA TRP A 275 -11.09 9.47 -20.09
C TRP A 275 -12.02 10.19 -19.12
N PRO A 276 -13.27 9.72 -18.89
CA PRO A 276 -14.25 10.43 -18.08
C PRO A 276 -13.76 10.63 -16.63
N ALA A 277 -13.91 11.85 -16.11
CA ALA A 277 -13.39 12.25 -14.79
C ALA A 277 -13.98 11.43 -13.61
N ASP A 278 -15.23 11.02 -13.75
CA ASP A 278 -15.96 10.30 -12.70
C ASP A 278 -15.85 8.77 -12.81
N THR A 279 -15.00 8.27 -13.71
CA THR A 279 -14.77 6.82 -13.82
C THR A 279 -14.04 6.31 -12.58
N PRO A 280 -14.65 5.39 -11.81
CA PRO A 280 -13.95 4.71 -10.72
C PRO A 280 -12.79 3.84 -11.25
N PRO A 281 -11.85 3.42 -10.39
CA PRO A 281 -10.78 2.50 -10.80
C PRO A 281 -11.33 1.24 -11.47
N ILE A 282 -10.66 0.78 -12.52
CA ILE A 282 -11.03 -0.44 -13.25
C ILE A 282 -9.86 -1.43 -13.15
N VAL A 283 -10.13 -2.60 -12.59
CA VAL A 283 -9.19 -3.73 -12.56
C VAL A 283 -9.47 -4.62 -13.77
N PHE A 284 -8.53 -4.67 -14.71
CA PHE A 284 -8.50 -5.62 -15.80
C PHE A 284 -7.84 -6.91 -15.29
N GLU A 285 -8.67 -7.83 -14.77
CA GLU A 285 -8.20 -8.97 -13.99
C GLU A 285 -7.35 -9.94 -14.82
N ASP A 286 -7.74 -10.21 -16.07
CA ASP A 286 -6.99 -11.08 -16.98
C ASP A 286 -5.58 -10.55 -17.27
N ARG A 287 -5.33 -9.27 -17.01
CA ARG A 287 -4.04 -8.59 -17.17
C ARG A 287 -3.35 -8.28 -15.85
N SER A 288 -4.01 -8.55 -14.72
CA SER A 288 -3.54 -8.13 -13.37
C SER A 288 -3.17 -6.65 -13.35
N MET A 289 -3.98 -5.81 -13.98
CA MET A 289 -3.71 -4.38 -14.17
C MET A 289 -4.87 -3.54 -13.65
N ILE A 290 -4.57 -2.57 -12.79
CA ILE A 290 -5.53 -1.55 -12.37
C ILE A 290 -5.29 -0.25 -13.15
N VAL A 291 -6.36 0.35 -13.63
CA VAL A 291 -6.36 1.66 -14.30
C VAL A 291 -7.15 2.64 -13.45
N THR A 292 -6.50 3.75 -13.09
CA THR A 292 -7.07 4.78 -12.23
C THR A 292 -7.01 6.14 -12.90
N ARG A 293 -8.13 6.86 -12.92
CA ARG A 293 -8.24 8.26 -13.32
C ARG A 293 -7.90 9.16 -12.14
N TYR A 294 -6.86 9.96 -12.26
CA TYR A 294 -6.52 11.08 -11.38
C TYR A 294 -7.00 12.41 -11.99
N ALA A 295 -6.76 13.53 -11.33
CA ALA A 295 -7.23 14.85 -11.78
C ALA A 295 -6.95 15.11 -13.27
N ASP A 296 -5.69 15.03 -13.71
CA ASP A 296 -5.28 15.33 -15.07
C ASP A 296 -4.63 14.16 -15.82
N THR A 297 -4.52 13.00 -15.18
CA THR A 297 -3.81 11.85 -15.72
C THR A 297 -4.57 10.55 -15.52
N VAL A 298 -4.25 9.55 -16.33
CA VAL A 298 -4.67 8.16 -16.15
C VAL A 298 -3.42 7.30 -15.95
N GLN A 299 -3.47 6.46 -14.93
CA GLN A 299 -2.40 5.54 -14.58
C GLN A 299 -2.83 4.09 -14.83
N ALA A 300 -1.98 3.32 -15.48
CA ALA A 300 -2.08 1.85 -15.56
C ALA A 300 -0.95 1.25 -14.73
N ALA A 301 -1.31 0.48 -13.69
CA ALA A 301 -0.37 -0.09 -12.72
C ALA A 301 -0.50 -1.60 -12.64
N SER A 302 0.65 -2.29 -12.51
CA SER A 302 0.71 -3.74 -12.34
C SER A 302 2.03 -4.16 -11.69
N PHE A 303 2.26 -5.45 -11.65
CA PHE A 303 3.45 -6.20 -11.29
C PHE A 303 3.80 -6.26 -9.81
N VAL A 304 4.32 -7.43 -9.49
CA VAL A 304 4.95 -7.80 -8.23
C VAL A 304 6.30 -8.42 -8.58
N GLU A 305 7.36 -7.64 -8.45
CA GLU A 305 8.73 -8.10 -8.64
C GLU A 305 9.44 -8.08 -7.31
N PHE A 306 9.92 -9.23 -6.85
CA PHE A 306 10.68 -9.32 -5.60
C PHE A 306 12.18 -9.09 -5.83
N GLY A 307 12.76 -8.16 -5.08
CA GLY A 307 14.19 -7.85 -5.23
C GLY A 307 14.73 -6.90 -4.17
N ALA A 308 15.91 -6.37 -4.44
CA ALA A 308 16.50 -5.33 -3.61
C ALA A 308 15.79 -3.97 -3.83
N VAL A 309 15.75 -3.16 -2.78
CA VAL A 309 15.12 -1.81 -2.81
C VAL A 309 15.76 -0.95 -3.90
N ASP A 310 17.08 -0.98 -3.99
CA ASP A 310 17.89 -0.11 -4.85
C ASP A 310 18.26 -0.75 -6.20
N ALA A 311 17.69 -1.92 -6.54
CA ALA A 311 17.94 -2.54 -7.83
C ALA A 311 17.37 -1.69 -8.98
N ALA A 312 18.07 -1.63 -10.11
CA ALA A 312 17.57 -0.94 -11.30
C ALA A 312 16.20 -1.50 -11.74
N PRO A 313 15.29 -0.66 -12.23
CA PRO A 313 14.01 -1.12 -12.75
C PRO A 313 14.18 -1.96 -14.03
N ASP A 314 13.28 -2.91 -14.24
CA ASP A 314 13.25 -3.72 -15.46
C ASP A 314 12.33 -3.06 -16.51
N PRO A 315 12.87 -2.52 -17.61
CA PRO A 315 12.09 -1.79 -18.61
C PRO A 315 11.06 -2.65 -19.35
N ARG A 316 11.21 -3.99 -19.34
CA ARG A 316 10.25 -4.90 -19.96
C ARG A 316 8.87 -4.83 -19.32
N LYS A 317 8.79 -4.39 -18.07
CA LYS A 317 7.53 -4.24 -17.33
C LYS A 317 6.73 -3.05 -17.84
N TRP A 318 7.39 -1.93 -18.10
CA TRP A 318 6.73 -0.79 -18.72
C TRP A 318 6.30 -1.09 -20.16
N ALA A 319 7.17 -1.74 -20.95
CA ALA A 319 6.82 -2.17 -22.31
C ALA A 319 5.59 -3.10 -22.31
N ARG A 320 5.46 -3.99 -21.31
CA ARG A 320 4.26 -4.83 -21.17
C ARG A 320 3.03 -4.05 -20.77
N LEU A 321 3.12 -3.05 -19.87
CA LEU A 321 2.00 -2.17 -19.56
C LEU A 321 1.52 -1.41 -20.81
N GLU A 322 2.44 -0.86 -21.57
CA GLU A 322 2.14 -0.18 -22.84
C GLU A 322 1.47 -1.13 -23.84
N ALA A 323 1.96 -2.37 -23.94
CA ALA A 323 1.34 -3.41 -24.78
C ALA A 323 -0.06 -3.81 -24.28
N HIS A 324 -0.30 -3.86 -22.95
CA HIS A 324 -1.64 -4.11 -22.40
C HIS A 324 -2.61 -2.96 -22.70
N VAL A 325 -2.17 -1.72 -22.54
CA VAL A 325 -2.97 -0.53 -22.87
C VAL A 325 -3.35 -0.55 -24.35
N ALA A 326 -2.38 -0.84 -25.23
CA ALA A 326 -2.61 -0.93 -26.68
C ALA A 326 -3.57 -2.10 -27.04
N ALA A 327 -3.36 -3.28 -26.47
CA ALA A 327 -4.19 -4.46 -26.75
C ALA A 327 -5.63 -4.32 -26.25
N LEU A 328 -5.84 -3.56 -25.17
CA LEU A 328 -7.17 -3.20 -24.69
C LEU A 328 -7.79 -2.04 -25.49
N GLY A 329 -7.00 -1.34 -26.31
CA GLY A 329 -7.46 -0.14 -27.03
C GLY A 329 -7.87 0.99 -26.10
N LEU A 330 -7.25 1.08 -24.91
CA LEU A 330 -7.57 2.15 -23.95
C LEU A 330 -7.15 3.52 -24.51
N PRO A 331 -7.91 4.61 -24.24
CA PRO A 331 -7.60 5.95 -24.74
C PRO A 331 -6.43 6.63 -23.98
N LEU A 332 -5.36 5.88 -23.73
CA LEU A 332 -4.11 6.36 -23.17
C LEU A 332 -3.05 6.49 -24.27
N ARG A 333 -2.49 7.66 -24.41
CA ARG A 333 -1.53 7.96 -25.48
C ARG A 333 -0.18 8.41 -24.92
N ALA A 334 0.91 8.02 -25.59
CA ALA A 334 2.24 8.54 -25.28
C ALA A 334 2.29 10.09 -25.41
N PRO A 335 3.19 10.75 -24.67
CA PRO A 335 4.27 10.15 -23.89
C PRO A 335 3.77 9.56 -22.56
N PHE A 336 4.38 8.43 -22.14
CA PHE A 336 4.11 7.81 -20.85
C PHE A 336 5.17 8.19 -19.82
N ALA A 337 4.77 8.77 -18.69
CA ALA A 337 5.61 8.84 -17.52
C ALA A 337 5.71 7.43 -16.90
N ARG A 338 6.94 6.96 -16.65
CA ARG A 338 7.23 5.62 -16.13
C ARG A 338 7.72 5.72 -14.70
N TRP A 339 7.20 4.88 -13.83
CA TRP A 339 7.60 4.85 -12.43
C TRP A 339 7.68 3.40 -11.92
N MET A 340 8.59 3.20 -10.97
CA MET A 340 8.71 1.96 -10.20
C MET A 340 8.91 2.30 -8.73
N GLY A 341 8.18 1.63 -7.84
CA GLY A 341 8.32 1.80 -6.41
C GLY A 341 8.39 0.48 -5.65
N ALA A 342 9.08 0.54 -4.50
CA ALA A 342 9.33 -0.59 -3.63
C ALA A 342 8.30 -0.62 -2.48
N ARG A 343 7.28 -1.47 -2.57
CA ARG A 343 6.34 -1.73 -1.47
C ARG A 343 7.06 -2.51 -0.37
N PRO A 344 6.96 -2.06 0.90
CA PRO A 344 7.54 -2.78 2.02
C PRO A 344 6.70 -4.02 2.37
N THR A 345 7.14 -5.21 2.03
CA THR A 345 6.35 -6.43 2.23
C THR A 345 7.00 -7.35 3.25
N LEU A 346 6.23 -7.76 4.26
CA LEU A 346 6.58 -8.77 5.24
C LEU A 346 6.05 -10.15 4.80
N PRO A 347 6.67 -11.26 5.21
CA PRO A 347 6.37 -12.58 4.66
C PRO A 347 4.93 -13.08 4.89
N ASP A 348 4.28 -12.61 5.94
CA ASP A 348 2.88 -12.95 6.28
C ASP A 348 1.86 -11.99 5.66
N TYR A 349 2.32 -10.97 4.93
CA TYR A 349 1.49 -9.92 4.36
C TYR A 349 0.64 -9.15 5.39
N LEU A 350 1.09 -9.09 6.64
CA LEU A 350 0.55 -8.20 7.65
C LEU A 350 1.53 -7.04 7.91
N PRO A 351 1.07 -5.82 8.16
CA PRO A 351 1.95 -4.73 8.56
C PRO A 351 2.59 -5.00 9.93
N ALA A 352 3.67 -4.31 10.23
CA ALA A 352 4.21 -4.19 11.58
C ALA A 352 3.80 -2.83 12.14
N ILE A 353 2.97 -2.84 13.17
CA ILE A 353 2.46 -1.64 13.84
C ILE A 353 2.50 -1.89 15.34
N GLY A 354 3.16 -1.02 16.11
CA GLY A 354 3.22 -1.20 17.56
C GLY A 354 4.31 -0.41 18.24
N ARG A 355 4.52 -0.75 19.51
CA ARG A 355 5.60 -0.27 20.37
C ARG A 355 6.60 -1.39 20.58
N SER A 356 7.89 -1.06 20.51
CA SER A 356 8.96 -2.02 20.80
C SER A 356 8.87 -2.49 22.25
N THR A 357 8.89 -3.81 22.46
CA THR A 357 8.99 -4.40 23.80
C THR A 357 10.38 -4.27 24.39
N ARG A 358 11.38 -3.95 23.59
CA ARG A 358 12.79 -3.84 24.00
C ARG A 358 13.26 -2.41 24.24
N VAL A 359 12.65 -1.45 23.52
CA VAL A 359 12.99 -0.02 23.55
C VAL A 359 11.69 0.77 23.72
N PRO A 360 11.30 1.09 24.97
CA PRO A 360 9.95 1.60 25.28
C PRO A 360 9.56 2.91 24.57
N ASN A 361 10.54 3.72 24.19
CA ASN A 361 10.32 4.98 23.47
C ASN A 361 10.41 4.81 21.93
N LEU A 362 10.29 3.60 21.40
CA LEU A 362 10.31 3.32 19.97
C LEU A 362 8.97 2.74 19.51
N LEU A 363 8.31 3.46 18.61
CA LEU A 363 7.15 3.00 17.84
C LEU A 363 7.59 2.61 16.43
N TYR A 364 6.79 1.75 15.80
CA TYR A 364 7.01 1.34 14.41
C TYR A 364 5.70 1.19 13.67
N ALA A 365 5.71 1.59 12.38
CA ALA A 365 4.58 1.46 11.46
C ALA A 365 5.11 1.29 10.03
N PHE A 366 5.27 0.04 9.58
CA PHE A 366 5.78 -0.27 8.24
C PHE A 366 5.33 -1.66 7.77
N GLY A 367 5.70 -2.02 6.54
CA GLY A 367 5.38 -3.35 6.03
C GLY A 367 3.96 -3.49 5.50
N HIS A 368 3.30 -2.39 5.16
CA HIS A 368 1.90 -2.36 4.70
C HIS A 368 1.70 -2.89 3.27
N GLN A 369 2.74 -3.38 2.62
CA GLN A 369 2.74 -3.96 1.27
C GLN A 369 1.94 -3.06 0.28
N HIS A 370 0.95 -3.58 -0.45
CA HIS A 370 0.10 -2.80 -1.35
C HIS A 370 -1.04 -2.05 -0.65
N LEU A 371 -1.29 -2.33 0.64
CA LEU A 371 -2.35 -1.70 1.44
C LEU A 371 -1.90 -0.43 2.19
N GLY A 372 -0.67 0.05 1.94
CA GLY A 372 -0.14 1.21 2.67
C GLY A 372 -0.99 2.47 2.53
N LEU A 373 -1.52 2.75 1.34
CA LEU A 373 -2.46 3.85 1.14
C LEU A 373 -3.74 3.61 1.93
N THR A 374 -4.37 2.45 1.75
CA THR A 374 -5.63 2.09 2.40
C THR A 374 -5.55 2.22 3.93
N LEU A 375 -4.46 1.74 4.52
CA LEU A 375 -4.31 1.64 5.98
C LEU A 375 -3.66 2.85 6.65
N ALA A 376 -3.23 3.85 5.90
CA ALA A 376 -2.48 4.97 6.46
C ALA A 376 -3.23 5.72 7.58
N PRO A 377 -4.52 6.11 7.43
CA PRO A 377 -5.21 6.83 8.50
C PRO A 377 -5.48 5.97 9.74
N VAL A 378 -5.85 4.70 9.57
CA VAL A 378 -6.06 3.78 10.70
C VAL A 378 -4.75 3.55 11.46
N THR A 379 -3.65 3.36 10.73
CA THR A 379 -2.31 3.26 11.33
C THR A 379 -1.97 4.52 12.12
N ALA A 380 -2.30 5.70 11.60
CA ALA A 380 -2.07 6.97 12.29
C ALA A 380 -2.86 7.06 13.61
N GLN A 381 -4.11 6.63 13.63
CA GLN A 381 -4.93 6.56 14.84
C GLN A 381 -4.35 5.60 15.89
N ILE A 382 -3.87 4.42 15.44
CA ILE A 382 -3.19 3.46 16.32
C ILE A 382 -1.92 4.07 16.93
N ILE A 383 -1.08 4.72 16.10
CA ILE A 383 0.16 5.34 16.57
C ILE A 383 -0.13 6.49 17.55
N ALA A 384 -1.16 7.28 17.33
CA ALA A 384 -1.59 8.35 18.23
C ALA A 384 -2.06 7.78 19.58
N ALA A 385 -2.89 6.72 19.58
CA ALA A 385 -3.30 6.04 20.82
C ALA A 385 -2.08 5.49 21.58
N LEU A 386 -1.16 4.81 20.90
CA LEU A 386 0.08 4.33 21.53
C LEU A 386 0.94 5.47 22.09
N ALA A 387 1.01 6.61 21.43
CA ALA A 387 1.77 7.78 21.93
C ALA A 387 1.19 8.32 23.23
N ARG A 388 -0.13 8.38 23.35
CA ARG A 388 -0.83 8.76 24.60
C ARG A 388 -0.71 7.73 25.71
N GLY A 389 -0.32 6.48 25.38
CA GLY A 389 -0.33 5.36 26.33
C GLY A 389 -1.69 4.64 26.42
N ASP A 390 -2.59 4.92 25.46
CA ASP A 390 -3.91 4.31 25.39
C ASP A 390 -3.83 2.96 24.67
N ALA A 391 -4.78 2.06 24.97
CA ALA A 391 -5.01 0.87 24.17
C ALA A 391 -5.67 1.27 22.84
N PRO A 392 -5.13 0.85 21.68
CA PRO A 392 -5.82 1.05 20.41
C PRO A 392 -7.17 0.32 20.40
N VAL A 393 -8.14 0.86 19.65
CA VAL A 393 -9.49 0.24 19.51
C VAL A 393 -9.40 -1.14 18.83
N ILE A 394 -8.43 -1.29 17.95
CA ILE A 394 -8.18 -2.56 17.23
C ILE A 394 -7.09 -3.34 17.97
N ASP A 395 -7.27 -4.66 18.10
CA ASP A 395 -6.20 -5.54 18.61
C ASP A 395 -4.99 -5.51 17.69
N ILE A 396 -3.87 -4.98 18.19
CA ILE A 396 -2.61 -4.86 17.45
C ILE A 396 -1.63 -6.01 17.72
N ALA A 397 -1.95 -6.98 18.55
CA ALA A 397 -1.07 -8.12 18.83
C ALA A 397 -0.64 -8.88 17.55
N PRO A 398 -1.53 -9.10 16.55
CA PRO A 398 -1.13 -9.73 15.29
C PRO A 398 -0.08 -8.93 14.49
N PHE A 399 0.06 -7.62 14.74
CA PHE A 399 0.96 -6.72 14.02
C PHE A 399 2.27 -6.46 14.77
N ALA A 400 2.47 -7.08 15.95
CA ALA A 400 3.70 -6.96 16.71
C ALA A 400 4.90 -7.48 15.90
N ILE A 401 6.01 -6.70 15.86
CA ILE A 401 7.22 -7.07 15.11
C ILE A 401 7.90 -8.32 15.67
N GLU A 402 7.69 -8.59 16.93
CA GLU A 402 8.23 -9.74 17.69
C GLU A 402 7.82 -11.10 17.10
N ARG A 403 6.74 -11.14 16.29
CA ARG A 403 6.30 -12.36 15.58
C ARG A 403 7.34 -12.91 14.59
N PHE A 404 8.34 -12.10 14.24
CA PHE A 404 9.47 -12.53 13.41
C PHE A 404 10.72 -12.93 14.22
N GLY A 405 10.62 -12.94 15.54
CA GLY A 405 11.71 -13.23 16.46
C GLY A 405 12.64 -12.04 16.66
N VAL A 406 13.66 -12.29 17.47
CA VAL A 406 14.69 -11.30 17.79
C VAL A 406 15.94 -11.51 16.93
N ARG A 407 16.75 -10.47 16.78
CA ARG A 407 18.08 -10.56 16.23
C ARG A 407 19.01 -11.10 17.34
N SER A 408 19.65 -12.23 17.12
CA SER A 408 20.77 -12.72 17.94
C SER A 408 21.98 -11.83 17.73
#